data_2c7332beb88dd8765bf61f892225ab9d
#
_entry.id   2c7332beb88dd8765bf61f892225ab9d
#
_cell.length_a   1.000
_cell.length_b   1.000
_cell.length_c   1.000
_cell.angle_alpha   90.00
_cell.angle_beta   90.00
_cell.angle_gamma   90.00
#
_symmetry.space_group_name_H-M   'P 1'
#
loop_
_entity.id
_entity.type
_entity.pdbx_description
1 polymer ?
#
loop_
_entity_poly.entity_id
_entity_poly.type
_entity_poly.pdbx_seq_one_letter_code
_entity_poly.pdbx_strand_id
1 'polypeptide(L)'
;AFKHHAIQTELIFLTIGGVVSMFTMWWMYFDRQIAGRLNSHQRTFIWGYGHFFIFISIASFGAALAAAVNVITVHAEISHYDASMIIAVTLVMYSVSLWLLHDLHFLTGLGKWFYPFTAMIILAIPLFIAHVGYCVFVMSLVYGLRLVVSKWLFKSDSVELAH
;
A
#
# COMPACT_ATOMS: atom_id res chain seq x y z
N ALA A 1 -31.09 -3.07 16.51
CA ALA A 1 -31.09 -2.42 15.19
C ALA A 1 -29.82 -1.58 14.98
N PHE A 2 -29.52 -0.56 15.80
CA PHE A 2 -28.36 0.35 15.61
C PHE A 2 -27.00 -0.35 15.55
N LYS A 3 -26.74 -1.32 16.42
CA LYS A 3 -25.47 -2.07 16.47
C LYS A 3 -25.22 -2.86 15.19
N HIS A 4 -26.26 -3.44 14.62
CA HIS A 4 -26.19 -4.21 13.38
C HIS A 4 -25.87 -3.32 12.17
N HIS A 5 -26.48 -2.13 12.09
CA HIS A 5 -26.17 -1.15 11.04
C HIS A 5 -24.74 -0.63 11.12
N ALA A 6 -24.21 -0.38 12.33
CA ALA A 6 -22.82 0.06 12.50
C ALA A 6 -21.81 -0.98 12.01
N ILE A 7 -22.01 -2.26 12.34
CA ILE A 7 -21.19 -3.38 11.87
C ILE A 7 -21.24 -3.50 10.34
N GLN A 8 -22.43 -3.44 9.76
CA GLN A 8 -22.58 -3.52 8.29
C GLN A 8 -21.86 -2.36 7.58
N THR A 9 -22.01 -1.14 8.10
CA THR A 9 -21.36 0.04 7.54
C THR A 9 -19.83 -0.08 7.60
N GLU A 10 -19.30 -0.54 8.73
CA GLU A 10 -17.86 -0.73 8.90
C GLU A 10 -17.31 -1.80 7.95
N LEU A 11 -18.03 -2.91 7.75
CA LEU A 11 -17.68 -3.95 6.78
C LEU A 11 -17.69 -3.44 5.34
N ILE A 12 -18.62 -2.57 4.97
CA ILE A 12 -18.67 -1.95 3.64
C ILE A 12 -17.41 -1.10 3.42
N PHE A 13 -17.03 -0.25 4.38
CA PHE A 13 -15.83 0.55 4.27
C PHE A 13 -14.55 -0.30 4.24
N LEU A 14 -14.47 -1.36 5.05
CA LEU A 14 -13.37 -2.33 5.01
C LEU A 14 -13.26 -2.97 3.62
N THR A 15 -14.39 -3.42 3.06
CA THR A 15 -14.41 -4.08 1.74
C THR A 15 -13.98 -3.13 0.63
N ILE A 16 -14.54 -1.92 0.58
CA ILE A 16 -14.16 -0.92 -0.42
C ILE A 16 -12.67 -0.56 -0.28
N GLY A 17 -12.22 -0.28 0.93
CA GLY A 17 -10.82 0.06 1.21
C GLY A 17 -9.86 -1.07 0.85
N GLY A 18 -10.22 -2.31 1.17
CA GLY A 18 -9.44 -3.50 0.79
C GLY A 18 -9.32 -3.66 -0.73
N VAL A 19 -10.44 -3.58 -1.45
CA VAL A 19 -10.48 -3.68 -2.92
C VAL A 19 -9.66 -2.56 -3.57
N VAL A 20 -9.86 -1.31 -3.17
CA VAL A 20 -9.10 -0.16 -3.68
C VAL A 20 -7.61 -0.32 -3.42
N SER A 21 -7.22 -0.78 -2.22
CA SER A 21 -5.81 -1.04 -1.89
C SER A 21 -5.22 -2.12 -2.78
N MET A 22 -5.92 -3.25 -3.00
CA MET A 22 -5.44 -4.33 -3.87
C MET A 22 -5.26 -3.87 -5.33
N PHE A 23 -6.22 -3.13 -5.88
CA PHE A 23 -6.08 -2.56 -7.23
C PHE A 23 -4.95 -1.55 -7.32
N THR A 24 -4.75 -0.73 -6.29
CA THR A 24 -3.65 0.21 -6.22
C THR A 24 -2.29 -0.50 -6.18
N MET A 25 -2.16 -1.56 -5.36
CA MET A 25 -0.96 -2.41 -5.30
C MET A 25 -0.68 -3.03 -6.68
N TRP A 26 -1.69 -3.64 -7.30
CA TRP A 26 -1.59 -4.22 -8.63
C TRP A 26 -1.13 -3.19 -9.66
N TRP A 27 -1.76 -2.02 -9.68
CA TRP A 27 -1.41 -0.96 -10.61
C TRP A 27 0.01 -0.45 -10.41
N MET A 28 0.41 -0.19 -9.17
CA MET A 28 1.77 0.26 -8.84
C MET A 28 2.84 -0.74 -9.29
N TYR A 29 2.55 -2.04 -9.22
CA TYR A 29 3.45 -3.07 -9.66
C TYR A 29 3.64 -3.06 -11.18
N PHE A 30 2.55 -3.00 -11.95
CA PHE A 30 2.59 -3.10 -13.41
C PHE A 30 2.90 -1.76 -14.12
N ASP A 31 2.74 -0.63 -13.45
CA ASP A 31 3.05 0.69 -14.02
C ASP A 31 4.57 0.88 -14.22
N ARG A 32 5.41 0.05 -13.62
CA ARG A 32 6.88 0.13 -13.68
C ARG A 32 7.44 -0.80 -14.76
N GLN A 33 7.85 -0.21 -15.89
CA GLN A 33 8.52 -0.97 -16.95
C GLN A 33 10.00 -1.16 -16.59
N ILE A 34 10.42 -2.42 -16.36
CA ILE A 34 11.80 -2.79 -16.05
C ILE A 34 12.55 -3.30 -17.29
N ALA A 35 11.85 -3.47 -18.41
CA ALA A 35 12.42 -3.99 -19.64
C ALA A 35 13.67 -3.19 -20.08
N GLY A 36 14.80 -3.87 -20.21
CA GLY A 36 16.07 -3.29 -20.66
C GLY A 36 16.98 -2.70 -19.56
N ARG A 37 16.57 -2.71 -18.28
CA ARG A 37 17.36 -2.11 -17.18
C ARG A 37 18.19 -3.09 -16.35
N LEU A 38 18.07 -4.40 -16.62
CA LEU A 38 18.79 -5.46 -15.91
C LEU A 38 20.08 -5.83 -16.68
N ASN A 39 21.13 -5.03 -16.52
CA ASN A 39 22.39 -5.19 -17.26
C ASN A 39 23.46 -6.02 -16.53
N SER A 40 23.15 -6.67 -15.40
CA SER A 40 24.08 -7.52 -14.67
C SER A 40 23.39 -8.68 -13.97
N HIS A 41 24.08 -9.84 -13.87
CA HIS A 41 23.58 -11.01 -13.14
C HIS A 41 23.21 -10.71 -11.67
N GLN A 42 24.00 -9.86 -11.01
CA GLN A 42 23.76 -9.48 -9.62
C GLN A 42 22.44 -8.70 -9.46
N ARG A 43 22.13 -7.77 -10.39
CA ARG A 43 20.86 -7.02 -10.37
C ARG A 43 19.66 -7.93 -10.63
N THR A 44 19.78 -8.88 -11.54
CA THR A 44 18.75 -9.88 -11.83
C THR A 44 18.45 -10.72 -10.60
N PHE A 45 19.47 -11.11 -9.84
CA PHE A 45 19.33 -11.91 -8.63
C PHE A 45 18.60 -11.12 -7.51
N ILE A 46 19.05 -9.89 -7.22
CA ILE A 46 18.42 -8.99 -6.24
C ILE A 46 16.96 -8.72 -6.62
N TRP A 47 16.69 -8.50 -7.89
CA TRP A 47 15.36 -8.29 -8.42
C TRP A 47 14.46 -9.51 -8.21
N GLY A 48 14.94 -10.72 -8.52
CA GLY A 48 14.20 -11.96 -8.32
C GLY A 48 13.85 -12.23 -6.86
N TYR A 49 14.85 -12.16 -5.96
CA TYR A 49 14.63 -12.37 -4.53
C TYR A 49 13.82 -11.23 -3.87
N GLY A 50 13.94 -10.02 -4.37
CA GLY A 50 13.17 -8.88 -3.87
C GLY A 50 11.67 -9.05 -4.08
N HIS A 51 11.24 -9.78 -5.12
CA HIS A 51 9.83 -10.10 -5.37
C HIS A 51 9.21 -10.95 -4.25
N PHE A 52 10.00 -11.71 -3.50
CA PHE A 52 9.54 -12.44 -2.33
C PHE A 52 8.89 -11.48 -1.30
N PHE A 53 9.50 -10.32 -1.06
CA PHE A 53 8.95 -9.34 -0.13
C PHE A 53 7.68 -8.67 -0.66
N ILE A 54 7.55 -8.50 -1.98
CA ILE A 54 6.32 -8.03 -2.61
C ILE A 54 5.19 -9.04 -2.40
N PHE A 55 5.43 -10.32 -2.71
CA PHE A 55 4.41 -11.37 -2.59
C PHE A 55 4.00 -11.63 -1.15
N ILE A 56 4.96 -11.66 -0.20
CA ILE A 56 4.63 -11.83 1.22
C ILE A 56 3.81 -10.66 1.76
N SER A 57 4.09 -9.43 1.29
CA SER A 57 3.29 -8.26 1.67
C SER A 57 1.85 -8.35 1.18
N ILE A 58 1.63 -8.81 -0.06
CA ILE A 58 0.28 -9.00 -0.62
C ILE A 58 -0.47 -10.10 0.12
N ALA A 59 0.18 -11.24 0.37
CA ALA A 59 -0.41 -12.35 1.12
C ALA A 59 -0.76 -11.95 2.56
N SER A 60 0.15 -11.23 3.23
CA SER A 60 -0.07 -10.71 4.59
C SER A 60 -1.19 -9.68 4.63
N PHE A 61 -1.34 -8.83 3.61
CA PHE A 61 -2.43 -7.88 3.49
C PHE A 61 -3.78 -8.62 3.41
N GLY A 62 -3.90 -9.66 2.59
CA GLY A 62 -5.10 -10.48 2.51
C GLY A 62 -5.46 -11.15 3.84
N ALA A 63 -4.47 -11.72 4.54
CA ALA A 63 -4.66 -12.32 5.86
C ALA A 63 -5.08 -11.27 6.91
N ALA A 64 -4.49 -10.07 6.88
CA ALA A 64 -4.83 -8.97 7.77
C ALA A 64 -6.27 -8.45 7.53
N LEU A 65 -6.74 -8.41 6.28
CA LEU A 65 -8.15 -8.08 5.98
C LEU A 65 -9.11 -9.14 6.54
N ALA A 66 -8.77 -10.42 6.43
CA ALA A 66 -9.58 -11.50 7.03
C ALA A 66 -9.63 -11.37 8.57
N ALA A 67 -8.52 -11.04 9.22
CA ALA A 67 -8.47 -10.75 10.65
C ALA A 67 -9.34 -9.53 11.01
N ALA A 68 -9.30 -8.47 10.21
CA ALA A 68 -10.13 -7.28 10.42
C ALA A 68 -11.64 -7.58 10.33
N VAL A 69 -12.06 -8.46 9.41
CA VAL A 69 -13.47 -8.94 9.37
C VAL A 69 -13.85 -9.62 10.68
N ASN A 70 -12.97 -10.48 11.22
CA ASN A 70 -13.22 -11.15 12.50
C ASN A 70 -13.32 -10.15 13.67
N VAL A 71 -12.48 -9.13 13.69
CA VAL A 71 -12.53 -8.05 14.71
C VAL A 71 -13.89 -7.33 14.68
N ILE A 72 -14.45 -7.07 13.49
CA ILE A 72 -15.71 -6.37 13.35
C ILE A 72 -16.90 -7.27 13.70
N THR A 73 -16.84 -8.56 13.35
CA THR A 73 -18.01 -9.46 13.40
C THR A 73 -18.09 -10.31 14.65
N VAL A 74 -16.97 -10.83 15.15
CA VAL A 74 -16.94 -11.92 16.15
C VAL A 74 -16.29 -11.52 17.47
N HIS A 75 -15.86 -10.28 17.65
CA HIS A 75 -15.10 -9.85 18.84
C HIS A 75 -13.82 -10.70 19.04
N ALA A 76 -12.96 -10.66 18.04
CA ALA A 76 -11.66 -11.31 18.10
C ALA A 76 -10.83 -10.80 19.30
N GLU A 77 -9.84 -11.58 19.74
CA GLU A 77 -8.95 -11.22 20.85
C GLU A 77 -8.06 -10.01 20.53
N ILE A 78 -7.84 -9.71 19.22
CA ILE A 78 -7.08 -8.52 18.79
C ILE A 78 -7.97 -7.28 18.71
N SER A 79 -7.42 -6.13 19.07
CA SER A 79 -8.13 -4.87 19.03
C SER A 79 -8.30 -4.32 17.60
N HIS A 80 -9.23 -3.38 17.39
CA HIS A 80 -9.36 -2.63 16.13
C HIS A 80 -8.05 -1.90 15.77
N TYR A 81 -7.34 -1.38 16.78
CA TYR A 81 -6.05 -0.72 16.61
C TYR A 81 -4.98 -1.69 16.08
N ASP A 82 -4.85 -2.86 16.70
CA ASP A 82 -3.85 -3.85 16.28
C ASP A 82 -4.11 -4.33 14.85
N ALA A 83 -5.37 -4.63 14.51
CA ALA A 83 -5.77 -5.02 13.16
C ALA A 83 -5.44 -3.92 12.13
N SER A 84 -5.72 -2.64 12.46
CA SER A 84 -5.41 -1.50 11.62
C SER A 84 -3.91 -1.32 11.43
N MET A 85 -3.13 -1.49 12.50
CA MET A 85 -1.67 -1.38 12.47
C MET A 85 -1.03 -2.49 11.64
N ILE A 86 -1.51 -3.73 11.76
CA ILE A 86 -1.05 -4.86 10.95
C ILE A 86 -1.29 -4.56 9.46
N ILE A 87 -2.47 -4.06 9.09
CA ILE A 87 -2.79 -3.67 7.70
C ILE A 87 -1.86 -2.54 7.24
N ALA A 88 -1.66 -1.50 8.05
CA ALA A 88 -0.75 -0.41 7.71
C ALA A 88 0.68 -0.90 7.46
N VAL A 89 1.19 -1.79 8.32
CA VAL A 89 2.53 -2.39 8.17
C VAL A 89 2.64 -3.18 6.86
N THR A 90 1.63 -3.95 6.47
CA THR A 90 1.66 -4.71 5.21
C THR A 90 1.69 -3.80 3.98
N LEU A 91 0.91 -2.70 3.97
CA LEU A 91 0.92 -1.69 2.92
C LEU A 91 2.28 -0.97 2.82
N VAL A 92 2.87 -0.64 3.97
CA VAL A 92 4.20 -0.02 4.04
C VAL A 92 5.28 -0.99 3.56
N MET A 93 5.23 -2.25 3.99
CA MET A 93 6.17 -3.28 3.57
C MET A 93 6.15 -3.48 2.05
N TYR A 94 4.95 -3.52 1.44
CA TYR A 94 4.80 -3.52 -0.01
C TYR A 94 5.42 -2.28 -0.66
N SER A 95 5.12 -1.09 -0.13
CA SER A 95 5.61 0.18 -0.66
C SER A 95 7.13 0.30 -0.60
N VAL A 96 7.72 -0.12 0.52
CA VAL A 96 9.18 -0.12 0.72
C VAL A 96 9.84 -1.13 -0.22
N SER A 97 9.24 -2.32 -0.39
CA SER A 97 9.75 -3.34 -1.31
C SER A 97 9.80 -2.82 -2.75
N LEU A 98 8.71 -2.18 -3.22
CA LEU A 98 8.68 -1.55 -4.54
C LEU A 98 9.70 -0.41 -4.66
N TRP A 99 9.80 0.43 -3.63
CA TRP A 99 10.76 1.54 -3.62
C TRP A 99 12.20 1.05 -3.72
N LEU A 100 12.58 0.04 -2.95
CA LEU A 100 13.92 -0.54 -2.97
C LEU A 100 14.25 -1.19 -4.31
N LEU A 101 13.30 -1.92 -4.90
CA LEU A 101 13.53 -2.67 -6.14
C LEU A 101 13.49 -1.79 -7.39
N HIS A 102 12.60 -0.79 -7.41
CA HIS A 102 12.29 -0.04 -8.62
C HIS A 102 12.73 1.42 -8.55
N ASP A 103 12.45 2.11 -7.44
CA ASP A 103 12.52 3.57 -7.40
C ASP A 103 13.85 4.10 -6.87
N LEU A 104 14.46 3.43 -5.90
CA LEU A 104 15.70 3.88 -5.27
C LEU A 104 16.84 4.08 -6.27
N HIS A 105 16.87 3.25 -7.32
CA HIS A 105 17.94 3.25 -8.32
C HIS A 105 17.64 4.09 -9.56
N PHE A 106 16.37 4.48 -9.77
CA PHE A 106 15.92 5.12 -11.01
C PHE A 106 15.33 6.52 -10.83
N LEU A 107 14.95 6.89 -9.60
CA LEU A 107 14.42 8.21 -9.30
C LEU A 107 15.53 9.13 -8.79
N THR A 108 15.50 10.36 -9.26
CA THR A 108 16.38 11.46 -8.81
C THR A 108 15.57 12.55 -8.13
N GLY A 109 16.22 13.39 -7.34
CA GLY A 109 15.59 14.53 -6.70
C GLY A 109 14.56 14.18 -5.61
N LEU A 110 13.58 15.06 -5.41
CA LEU A 110 12.55 14.95 -4.38
C LEU A 110 11.57 13.79 -4.59
N GLY A 111 11.39 13.34 -5.84
CA GLY A 111 10.52 12.22 -6.17
C GLY A 111 10.91 10.92 -5.45
N LYS A 112 12.20 10.73 -5.18
CA LYS A 112 12.73 9.57 -4.45
C LYS A 112 12.18 9.45 -3.02
N TRP A 113 11.91 10.58 -2.35
CA TRP A 113 11.45 10.62 -0.96
C TRP A 113 9.94 10.60 -0.81
N PHE A 114 9.20 10.75 -1.91
CA PHE A 114 7.74 10.75 -1.90
C PHE A 114 7.17 9.43 -1.36
N TYR A 115 7.81 8.31 -1.64
CA TYR A 115 7.36 6.98 -1.20
C TYR A 115 7.55 6.74 0.30
N PRO A 116 8.74 6.98 0.90
CA PRO A 116 8.89 6.92 2.35
C PRO A 116 7.95 7.85 3.11
N PHE A 117 7.72 9.05 2.59
CA PHE A 117 6.82 10.02 3.23
C PHE A 117 5.37 9.52 3.27
N THR A 118 4.85 9.00 2.15
CA THR A 118 3.49 8.42 2.12
C THR A 118 3.37 7.17 2.99
N ALA A 119 4.42 6.37 3.12
CA ALA A 119 4.46 5.23 4.03
C ALA A 119 4.32 5.66 5.50
N MET A 120 4.98 6.74 5.90
CA MET A 120 4.84 7.31 7.25
C MET A 120 3.41 7.81 7.52
N ILE A 121 2.77 8.44 6.54
CA ILE A 121 1.36 8.86 6.67
C ILE A 121 0.46 7.64 6.91
N ILE A 122 0.64 6.57 6.15
CA ILE A 122 -0.16 5.34 6.29
C ILE A 122 0.01 4.73 7.69
N LEU A 123 1.24 4.70 8.26
CA LEU A 123 1.48 4.23 9.62
C LEU A 123 0.86 5.12 10.70
N ALA A 124 0.68 6.41 10.41
CA ALA A 124 0.09 7.34 11.37
C ALA A 124 -1.45 7.26 11.43
N ILE A 125 -2.13 6.82 10.35
CA ILE A 125 -3.60 6.78 10.29
C ILE A 125 -4.24 5.99 11.43
N PRO A 126 -3.76 4.77 11.83
CA PRO A 126 -4.33 4.00 12.92
C PRO A 126 -4.30 4.71 14.29
N LEU A 127 -3.43 5.70 14.47
CA LEU A 127 -3.34 6.48 15.71
C LEU A 127 -4.54 7.43 15.91
N PHE A 128 -5.21 7.80 14.81
CA PHE A 128 -6.30 8.77 14.79
C PHE A 128 -7.68 8.15 14.56
N ILE A 129 -7.76 6.93 14.00
CA ILE A 129 -9.02 6.28 13.63
C ILE A 129 -9.18 4.98 14.40
N ALA A 130 -10.16 4.95 15.33
CA ALA A 130 -10.36 3.84 16.25
C ALA A 130 -10.95 2.57 15.60
N HIS A 131 -11.71 2.71 14.52
CA HIS A 131 -12.42 1.60 13.86
C HIS A 131 -11.67 1.12 12.61
N VAL A 132 -11.37 -0.18 12.54
CA VAL A 132 -10.53 -0.75 11.49
C VAL A 132 -11.10 -0.57 10.08
N GLY A 133 -12.43 -0.67 9.90
CA GLY A 133 -13.06 -0.51 8.59
C GLY A 133 -12.86 0.90 8.01
N TYR A 134 -13.09 1.95 8.81
CA TYR A 134 -12.86 3.33 8.39
C TYR A 134 -11.37 3.62 8.22
N CYS A 135 -10.53 3.05 9.08
CA CYS A 135 -9.08 3.20 9.01
C CYS A 135 -8.55 2.67 7.67
N VAL A 136 -8.94 1.46 7.27
CA VAL A 136 -8.53 0.85 5.99
C VAL A 136 -9.04 1.65 4.80
N PHE A 137 -10.26 2.18 4.87
CA PHE A 137 -10.80 3.04 3.82
C PHE A 137 -9.97 4.31 3.64
N VAL A 138 -9.63 5.02 4.73
CA VAL A 138 -8.78 6.22 4.67
C VAL A 138 -7.37 5.89 4.16
N MET A 139 -6.77 4.79 4.61
CA MET A 139 -5.48 4.30 4.08
C MET A 139 -5.55 4.07 2.56
N SER A 140 -6.64 3.46 2.07
CA SER A 140 -6.82 3.18 0.65
C SER A 140 -6.93 4.45 -0.20
N LEU A 141 -7.57 5.51 0.33
CA LEU A 141 -7.64 6.81 -0.34
C LEU A 141 -6.26 7.46 -0.44
N VAL A 142 -5.49 7.47 0.65
CA VAL A 142 -4.11 7.99 0.66
C VAL A 142 -3.24 7.19 -0.32
N TYR A 143 -3.42 5.86 -0.35
CA TYR A 143 -2.67 4.97 -1.21
C TYR A 143 -3.01 5.16 -2.69
N GLY A 144 -4.29 5.33 -3.04
CA GLY A 144 -4.76 5.66 -4.38
C GLY A 144 -4.33 7.05 -4.84
N LEU A 145 -4.43 8.05 -3.95
CA LEU A 145 -3.98 9.41 -4.23
C LEU A 145 -2.48 9.46 -4.55
N ARG A 146 -1.68 8.70 -3.80
CA ARG A 146 -0.25 8.53 -4.10
C ARG A 146 0.00 8.10 -5.53
N LEU A 147 -0.77 7.13 -6.05
CA LEU A 147 -0.65 6.65 -7.43
C LEU A 147 -0.91 7.78 -8.44
N VAL A 148 -1.97 8.55 -8.23
CA VAL A 148 -2.34 9.67 -9.12
C VAL A 148 -1.27 10.75 -9.10
N VAL A 149 -0.84 11.16 -7.92
CA VAL A 149 0.18 12.21 -7.74
C VAL A 149 1.52 11.79 -8.33
N SER A 150 1.93 10.54 -8.14
CA SER A 150 3.18 10.03 -8.72
C SER A 150 3.17 10.11 -10.25
N LYS A 151 2.05 9.76 -10.89
CA LYS A 151 1.91 9.87 -12.36
C LYS A 151 1.99 11.31 -12.86
N TRP A 152 1.41 12.24 -12.11
CA TRP A 152 1.43 13.65 -12.50
C TRP A 152 2.83 14.25 -12.37
N LEU A 153 3.54 13.98 -11.29
CA LEU A 153 4.91 14.46 -11.05
C LEU A 153 5.90 13.90 -12.08
N PHE A 154 5.84 12.59 -12.38
CA PHE A 154 6.79 11.95 -13.32
C PHE A 154 6.49 12.23 -14.80
N LYS A 155 5.27 12.62 -15.15
CA LYS A 155 4.95 13.09 -16.50
C LYS A 155 5.62 14.44 -16.80
N SER A 156 5.80 15.29 -15.78
CA SER A 156 6.48 16.58 -15.91
C SER A 156 7.96 16.41 -16.29
N ASP A 157 8.66 15.50 -15.63
CA ASP A 157 10.10 15.28 -15.86
C ASP A 157 10.42 14.72 -17.25
N SER A 158 9.52 13.93 -17.84
CA SER A 158 9.71 13.37 -19.19
C SER A 158 9.55 14.40 -20.30
N VAL A 159 8.81 15.48 -20.08
CA VAL A 159 8.62 16.57 -21.06
C VAL A 159 9.81 17.53 -21.03
N GLU A 160 10.46 17.73 -19.88
CA GLU A 160 11.58 18.64 -19.74
C GLU A 160 12.89 18.08 -20.34
N LEU A 161 13.02 16.76 -20.41
CA LEU A 161 14.18 16.07 -21.03
C LEU A 161 14.07 15.93 -22.57
N ALA A 162 12.94 16.33 -23.15
CA ALA A 162 12.69 16.23 -24.61
C ALA A 162 12.92 17.57 -25.35
N HIS A 163 13.34 18.62 -24.67
CA HIS A 163 13.76 19.92 -25.19
C HIS A 163 15.24 20.18 -24.87
#